data_de403660f009497c139dd4c2cb20c1bf
#
_entry.id   de403660f009497c139dd4c2cb20c1bf
#
_cell.length_a   1.000
_cell.length_b   1.000
_cell.length_c   1.000
_cell.angle_alpha   90.00
_cell.angle_beta   90.00
_cell.angle_gamma   90.00
#
_symmetry.space_group_name_H-M   'P 1'
#
loop_
_entity.id
_entity.type
_entity.pdbx_description
1 polymer ?
#
loop_
_entity_poly.entity_id
_entity_poly.type
_entity_poly.pdbx_seq_one_letter_code
_entity_poly.pdbx_strand_id
1 'polypeptide(L)'
;MYRCRPEKGFGFCRHSPGEKKPHYLGGYPSIAPPVLLRENGVFGGLDGSLYVVPLSGNGKTWSFKTAFGCPISAPAAVCDGKIYFGCEDGYLYVLGPEGKALLPQKNLQLSKIRSPLKGEMSDPEFNWYSNYGNVSNTNANDQDIAPPLKISWIRRVEGTVKHLPVCGGGRMYTHTAEGQIFAVEQETGRLLWRRYWPEVYLSFTSPIYWQERLLVPQAGMRKSMIRCLDASTGKLIWEVPFTGSPSWSRQAPPVIYKNLAIYASGSGKYAAQGNDKAFIFSGTPLEPLGDMEIMSWMYTHNNPYYPKDNKPLIWAWNVETGEEVWKKDFSHIGLGGNDCGLCLMDGKLYYSTFFGYSSSQKKRRGLPSEPNGLTMAIDPATGDVLWTTTKHYLTAGCTLSGRDGRLYLGGYNQPDESTDERYILCLDARDGSLIWKSDPVKSAVNVVSVGEKFIFSNAIRGDGHLFDRETGKIVSRFNNNYACTRFSLSEPYLLGANLDMVDLSDDYKLVSTGPAIDSRECLGSTVSNGRIFYNSQASGLQVSLLCGPEADSFTVPWKK
;
A
#
# COMPACT_ATOMS: atom_id res chain seq x y z
N MET A 1 -24.68 -8.92 -32.68
CA MET A 1 -24.14 -9.91 -31.71
C MET A 1 -22.67 -9.64 -31.55
N TYR A 2 -22.24 -9.39 -30.34
CA TYR A 2 -20.82 -9.02 -30.04
C TYR A 2 -20.05 -10.30 -29.74
N ARG A 3 -18.92 -10.52 -30.37
CA ARG A 3 -17.99 -11.60 -30.02
C ARG A 3 -16.70 -10.97 -29.49
N CYS A 4 -16.36 -11.31 -28.28
CA CYS A 4 -15.07 -11.01 -27.69
C CYS A 4 -14.04 -12.05 -28.18
N ARG A 5 -12.93 -11.60 -28.74
CA ARG A 5 -11.72 -12.44 -28.86
C ARG A 5 -10.75 -11.99 -27.79
N PRO A 6 -10.33 -12.88 -26.88
CA PRO A 6 -9.46 -12.51 -25.75
C PRO A 6 -8.14 -11.86 -26.17
N GLU A 7 -7.69 -12.16 -27.37
CA GLU A 7 -6.37 -11.74 -27.87
C GLU A 7 -6.34 -10.36 -28.54
N LYS A 8 -7.50 -9.74 -28.84
CA LYS A 8 -7.56 -8.48 -29.62
C LYS A 8 -8.51 -7.41 -29.08
N GLY A 9 -9.02 -7.54 -27.87
CA GLY A 9 -9.98 -6.58 -27.31
C GLY A 9 -11.40 -6.66 -27.93
N PHE A 10 -12.28 -5.78 -27.50
CA PHE A 10 -13.62 -5.66 -28.07
C PHE A 10 -13.56 -5.15 -29.50
N GLY A 11 -14.13 -5.90 -30.43
CA GLY A 11 -14.29 -5.48 -31.81
C GLY A 11 -15.74 -5.21 -32.14
N PHE A 12 -16.01 -4.16 -32.90
CA PHE A 12 -17.31 -3.95 -33.51
C PHE A 12 -17.48 -4.88 -34.69
N CYS A 13 -18.52 -5.67 -34.65
CA CYS A 13 -18.90 -6.52 -35.77
C CYS A 13 -20.26 -6.06 -36.30
N ARG A 14 -20.32 -5.60 -37.53
CA ARG A 14 -21.57 -5.41 -38.22
C ARG A 14 -22.04 -6.78 -38.73
N HIS A 15 -23.24 -7.18 -38.39
CA HIS A 15 -23.88 -8.36 -38.94
C HIS A 15 -25.07 -7.91 -39.77
N SER A 16 -24.95 -8.00 -41.08
CA SER A 16 -26.10 -7.83 -41.97
C SER A 16 -26.83 -9.17 -42.09
N PRO A 17 -28.17 -9.18 -42.10
CA PRO A 17 -28.92 -10.41 -42.30
C PRO A 17 -28.49 -11.06 -43.62
N GLY A 18 -28.03 -12.33 -43.56
CA GLY A 18 -27.56 -13.09 -44.72
C GLY A 18 -26.03 -13.15 -44.91
N GLU A 19 -25.21 -12.37 -44.18
CA GLU A 19 -23.76 -12.49 -44.26
C GLU A 19 -23.21 -13.59 -43.35
N LYS A 20 -22.33 -14.44 -43.91
CA LYS A 20 -21.74 -15.57 -43.17
C LYS A 20 -20.55 -15.19 -42.26
N LYS A 21 -20.03 -13.98 -42.38
CA LYS A 21 -18.90 -13.50 -41.55
C LYS A 21 -19.14 -12.08 -41.10
N PRO A 22 -18.99 -11.79 -39.77
CA PRO A 22 -19.06 -10.42 -39.28
C PRO A 22 -17.84 -9.60 -39.77
N HIS A 23 -18.07 -8.38 -40.24
CA HIS A 23 -17.00 -7.41 -40.52
C HIS A 23 -16.42 -6.91 -39.20
N TYR A 24 -15.13 -7.09 -39.04
CA TYR A 24 -14.40 -6.61 -37.89
C TYR A 24 -13.91 -5.18 -38.14
N LEU A 25 -14.43 -4.22 -37.38
CA LEU A 25 -14.15 -2.79 -37.54
C LEU A 25 -12.91 -2.30 -36.78
N GLY A 26 -12.23 -3.16 -36.08
CA GLY A 26 -11.06 -2.84 -35.27
C GLY A 26 -11.20 -3.36 -33.83
N GLY A 27 -10.06 -3.52 -33.13
CA GLY A 27 -10.01 -3.95 -31.74
C GLY A 27 -9.46 -2.85 -30.87
N TYR A 28 -10.26 -2.38 -29.95
CA TYR A 28 -9.84 -1.41 -28.94
C TYR A 28 -10.07 -2.01 -27.56
N PRO A 29 -9.15 -1.87 -26.62
CA PRO A 29 -9.36 -2.35 -25.26
C PRO A 29 -10.48 -1.54 -24.62
N SER A 30 -11.63 -2.15 -24.40
CA SER A 30 -12.79 -1.51 -23.80
C SER A 30 -13.63 -2.51 -23.01
N ILE A 31 -14.15 -2.08 -21.87
CA ILE A 31 -15.19 -2.75 -21.09
C ILE A 31 -16.50 -1.92 -21.09
N ALA A 32 -16.44 -0.67 -21.55
CA ALA A 32 -17.59 0.22 -21.64
C ALA A 32 -18.54 -0.23 -22.77
N PRO A 33 -19.83 -0.42 -22.52
CA PRO A 33 -20.81 -0.66 -23.59
C PRO A 33 -20.79 0.49 -24.61
N PRO A 34 -20.80 0.18 -25.91
CA PRO A 34 -20.85 1.23 -26.92
C PRO A 34 -22.24 1.83 -27.06
N VAL A 35 -22.28 3.12 -27.35
CA VAL A 35 -23.48 3.82 -27.78
C VAL A 35 -23.49 3.85 -29.30
N LEU A 36 -24.56 3.33 -29.91
CA LEU A 36 -24.71 3.31 -31.36
C LEU A 36 -25.51 4.55 -31.82
N LEU A 37 -24.90 5.32 -32.67
CA LEU A 37 -25.54 6.40 -33.44
C LEU A 37 -25.82 5.89 -34.87
N ARG A 38 -26.52 6.67 -35.68
CA ARG A 38 -26.89 6.22 -37.04
C ARG A 38 -25.70 5.72 -37.84
N GLU A 39 -24.57 6.44 -37.80
CA GLU A 39 -23.40 6.16 -38.61
C GLU A 39 -22.14 5.83 -37.80
N ASN A 40 -22.18 6.00 -36.48
CA ASN A 40 -21.02 5.88 -35.61
C ASN A 40 -21.32 5.07 -34.34
N GLY A 41 -20.30 4.37 -33.85
CA GLY A 41 -20.28 3.82 -32.52
C GLY A 41 -19.37 4.69 -31.62
N VAL A 42 -19.85 5.01 -30.41
CA VAL A 42 -19.11 5.79 -29.41
C VAL A 42 -18.85 4.92 -28.19
N PHE A 43 -17.61 4.85 -27.74
CA PHE A 43 -17.25 4.07 -26.54
C PHE A 43 -15.97 4.53 -25.89
N GLY A 44 -15.85 4.26 -24.60
CA GLY A 44 -14.63 4.51 -23.81
C GLY A 44 -13.63 3.38 -23.91
N GLY A 45 -12.35 3.71 -23.97
CA GLY A 45 -11.25 2.76 -23.93
C GLY A 45 -10.57 2.67 -22.57
N LEU A 46 -10.00 1.50 -22.26
CA LEU A 46 -9.16 1.29 -21.08
C LEU A 46 -7.84 2.05 -21.15
N ASP A 47 -7.45 2.48 -22.35
CA ASP A 47 -6.29 3.35 -22.56
C ASP A 47 -6.56 4.82 -22.22
N GLY A 48 -7.76 5.16 -21.76
CA GLY A 48 -8.19 6.52 -21.42
C GLY A 48 -8.56 7.38 -22.64
N SER A 49 -8.93 6.74 -23.74
CA SER A 49 -9.43 7.44 -24.94
C SER A 49 -10.91 7.16 -25.15
N LEU A 50 -11.67 8.20 -25.50
CA LEU A 50 -12.99 8.04 -26.10
C LEU A 50 -12.83 7.86 -27.60
N TYR A 51 -13.49 6.88 -28.17
CA TYR A 51 -13.46 6.56 -29.59
C TYR A 51 -14.80 6.79 -30.24
N VAL A 52 -14.77 7.37 -31.44
CA VAL A 52 -15.91 7.47 -32.36
C VAL A 52 -15.52 6.74 -33.64
N VAL A 53 -16.19 5.61 -33.89
CA VAL A 53 -15.83 4.69 -34.97
C VAL A 53 -16.98 4.65 -36.00
N PRO A 54 -16.72 4.88 -37.29
CA PRO A 54 -17.73 4.75 -38.33
C PRO A 54 -18.23 3.32 -38.44
N LEU A 55 -19.55 3.12 -38.41
CA LEU A 55 -20.18 1.79 -38.55
C LEU A 55 -20.11 1.23 -39.97
N SER A 56 -19.84 2.06 -40.96
CA SER A 56 -19.64 1.63 -42.36
C SER A 56 -18.36 0.84 -42.56
N GLY A 57 -17.41 0.90 -41.61
CA GLY A 57 -16.07 0.35 -41.78
C GLY A 57 -15.16 1.18 -42.70
N ASN A 58 -15.71 2.13 -43.44
CA ASN A 58 -15.00 3.02 -44.35
C ASN A 58 -15.03 4.42 -43.77
N GLY A 59 -13.97 4.80 -43.07
CA GLY A 59 -13.88 6.12 -42.47
C GLY A 59 -12.81 6.19 -41.39
N LYS A 60 -12.40 7.39 -41.07
CA LYS A 60 -11.37 7.62 -40.05
C LYS A 60 -11.99 7.56 -38.66
N THR A 61 -11.48 6.72 -37.80
CA THR A 61 -11.79 6.74 -36.37
C THR A 61 -11.30 8.04 -35.77
N TRP A 62 -12.17 8.71 -35.04
CA TRP A 62 -11.82 9.87 -34.22
C TRP A 62 -11.64 9.43 -32.77
N SER A 63 -10.70 10.03 -32.06
CA SER A 63 -10.49 9.75 -30.64
C SER A 63 -10.14 11.01 -29.86
N PHE A 64 -10.53 11.02 -28.62
CA PHE A 64 -10.18 12.06 -27.65
C PHE A 64 -9.49 11.41 -26.45
N LYS A 65 -8.30 11.88 -26.10
CA LYS A 65 -7.52 11.39 -24.94
C LYS A 65 -7.86 12.21 -23.71
N THR A 66 -8.26 11.55 -22.62
CA THR A 66 -8.47 12.19 -21.31
C THR A 66 -7.17 12.75 -20.74
N ALA A 67 -7.27 13.73 -19.85
CA ALA A 67 -6.11 14.47 -19.33
C ALA A 67 -5.07 13.59 -18.64
N PHE A 68 -5.52 12.56 -17.93
CA PHE A 68 -4.65 11.66 -17.16
C PHE A 68 -4.49 10.27 -17.80
N GLY A 69 -5.20 9.98 -18.88
CA GLY A 69 -5.16 8.67 -19.55
C GLY A 69 -5.71 7.53 -18.69
N CYS A 70 -6.59 7.84 -17.72
CA CYS A 70 -7.28 6.83 -16.94
C CYS A 70 -8.40 6.17 -17.75
N PRO A 71 -8.78 4.92 -17.45
CA PRO A 71 -9.84 4.20 -18.15
C PRO A 71 -11.17 4.95 -18.19
N ILE A 72 -11.88 4.76 -19.29
CA ILE A 72 -13.29 5.14 -19.45
C ILE A 72 -14.08 3.83 -19.43
N SER A 73 -14.56 3.45 -18.24
CA SER A 73 -15.20 2.14 -18.00
C SER A 73 -16.72 2.19 -18.07
N ALA A 74 -17.32 3.38 -18.05
CA ALA A 74 -18.75 3.59 -18.17
C ALA A 74 -19.17 3.94 -19.61
N PRO A 75 -20.40 3.62 -20.03
CA PRO A 75 -20.90 4.05 -21.33
C PRO A 75 -21.00 5.57 -21.41
N ALA A 76 -20.77 6.12 -22.61
CA ALA A 76 -21.03 7.51 -22.88
C ALA A 76 -22.54 7.77 -23.04
N ALA A 77 -22.97 9.00 -22.78
CA ALA A 77 -24.29 9.47 -23.18
C ALA A 77 -24.12 10.47 -24.34
N VAL A 78 -25.05 10.46 -25.28
CA VAL A 78 -25.06 11.42 -26.39
C VAL A 78 -26.40 12.15 -26.40
N CYS A 79 -26.34 13.47 -26.24
CA CYS A 79 -27.50 14.31 -26.19
C CYS A 79 -27.16 15.70 -26.76
N ASP A 80 -28.09 16.30 -27.54
CA ASP A 80 -27.97 17.65 -28.10
C ASP A 80 -26.60 17.93 -28.78
N GLY A 81 -26.15 16.98 -29.58
CA GLY A 81 -24.89 17.08 -30.31
C GLY A 81 -23.63 17.02 -29.44
N LYS A 82 -23.76 16.68 -28.16
CA LYS A 82 -22.65 16.52 -27.22
C LYS A 82 -22.51 15.09 -26.73
N ILE A 83 -21.27 14.72 -26.40
CA ILE A 83 -20.94 13.42 -25.81
C ILE A 83 -20.53 13.66 -24.36
N TYR A 84 -21.19 12.98 -23.44
CA TYR A 84 -20.94 13.01 -21.99
C TYR A 84 -20.37 11.67 -21.56
N PHE A 85 -19.29 11.68 -20.81
CA PHE A 85 -18.74 10.44 -20.26
C PHE A 85 -17.95 10.68 -18.97
N GLY A 86 -18.06 9.76 -18.03
CA GLY A 86 -17.25 9.71 -16.83
C GLY A 86 -15.93 9.00 -17.10
N CYS A 87 -14.87 9.45 -16.47
CA CYS A 87 -13.56 8.81 -16.51
C CYS A 87 -13.12 8.42 -15.10
N GLU A 88 -12.30 7.37 -14.98
CA GLU A 88 -11.77 6.94 -13.68
C GLU A 88 -10.78 7.94 -13.05
N ASP A 89 -10.44 9.02 -13.76
CA ASP A 89 -9.76 10.18 -13.17
C ASP A 89 -10.68 11.05 -12.27
N GLY A 90 -11.96 10.74 -12.21
CA GLY A 90 -12.95 11.46 -11.40
C GLY A 90 -13.58 12.66 -12.08
N TYR A 91 -13.35 12.84 -13.39
CA TYR A 91 -13.93 13.92 -14.16
C TYR A 91 -15.08 13.44 -15.05
N LEU A 92 -16.09 14.32 -15.17
CA LEU A 92 -17.10 14.22 -16.21
C LEU A 92 -16.65 15.09 -17.40
N TYR A 93 -16.47 14.45 -18.54
CA TYR A 93 -16.09 15.09 -19.78
C TYR A 93 -17.33 15.38 -20.63
N VAL A 94 -17.37 16.56 -21.23
CA VAL A 94 -18.38 16.93 -22.19
C VAL A 94 -17.69 17.42 -23.46
N LEU A 95 -17.93 16.70 -24.56
CA LEU A 95 -17.39 17.04 -25.87
C LEU A 95 -18.50 17.55 -26.76
N GLY A 96 -18.28 18.65 -27.42
CA GLY A 96 -19.24 19.26 -28.32
C GLY A 96 -18.53 20.03 -29.45
N PRO A 97 -19.29 20.47 -30.48
CA PRO A 97 -18.72 21.16 -31.65
C PRO A 97 -18.26 22.58 -31.35
N GLU A 98 -18.76 23.16 -30.26
CA GLU A 98 -18.51 24.56 -29.90
C GLU A 98 -17.86 24.66 -28.52
N GLY A 99 -16.93 25.62 -28.36
CA GLY A 99 -16.31 25.98 -27.10
C GLY A 99 -14.81 25.77 -27.06
N LYS A 100 -14.17 26.38 -26.06
CA LYS A 100 -12.76 26.12 -25.73
C LYS A 100 -12.70 24.85 -24.93
N ALA A 101 -11.72 23.98 -25.27
CA ALA A 101 -11.41 22.82 -24.45
C ALA A 101 -10.95 23.27 -23.05
N LEU A 102 -11.80 23.07 -22.06
CA LEU A 102 -11.44 23.20 -20.66
C LEU A 102 -10.94 21.83 -20.21
N LEU A 103 -9.64 21.62 -20.29
CA LEU A 103 -9.04 20.43 -19.72
C LEU A 103 -8.90 20.60 -18.21
N PRO A 104 -8.98 19.50 -17.43
CA PRO A 104 -8.72 19.55 -16.00
C PRO A 104 -7.40 20.26 -15.72
N GLN A 105 -7.45 21.27 -14.87
CA GLN A 105 -6.23 21.98 -14.49
C GLN A 105 -5.37 21.06 -13.64
N LYS A 106 -4.14 20.81 -14.07
CA LYS A 106 -3.17 19.98 -13.35
C LYS A 106 -2.64 20.62 -12.06
N ASN A 107 -2.86 21.93 -11.91
CA ASN A 107 -2.40 22.73 -10.77
C ASN A 107 -3.61 23.32 -10.05
N LEU A 108 -4.34 22.48 -9.35
CA LEU A 108 -5.43 22.94 -8.49
C LEU A 108 -4.84 23.50 -7.20
N GLN A 109 -5.27 24.71 -6.84
CA GLN A 109 -5.09 25.15 -5.46
C GLN A 109 -6.01 24.32 -4.59
N LEU A 110 -5.41 23.53 -3.72
CA LEU A 110 -6.15 22.77 -2.74
C LEU A 110 -6.78 23.72 -1.72
N SER A 111 -7.98 23.40 -1.29
CA SER A 111 -8.57 24.03 -0.13
C SER A 111 -7.56 24.05 1.01
N LYS A 112 -7.57 25.09 1.84
CA LYS A 112 -6.62 25.29 2.94
C LYS A 112 -6.78 24.20 4.01
N ILE A 113 -6.41 22.98 3.67
CA ILE A 113 -6.22 21.95 4.67
C ILE A 113 -4.94 22.33 5.40
N ARG A 114 -5.02 22.43 6.70
CA ARG A 114 -3.86 22.73 7.53
C ARG A 114 -2.83 21.62 7.31
N SER A 115 -1.79 21.91 6.58
CA SER A 115 -0.60 21.08 6.56
C SER A 115 0.37 21.68 7.57
N PRO A 116 0.55 21.07 8.72
CA PRO A 116 1.35 21.65 9.81
C PRO A 116 2.82 21.37 9.68
N LEU A 117 3.29 20.83 8.56
CA LEU A 117 4.68 20.41 8.45
C LEU A 117 5.65 21.60 8.44
N LYS A 118 5.97 22.05 9.63
CA LYS A 118 7.17 22.86 9.90
C LYS A 118 8.08 21.99 10.76
N GLY A 119 9.18 21.49 10.20
CA GLY A 119 10.20 20.79 10.96
C GLY A 119 10.30 19.28 10.67
N GLU A 120 10.67 18.51 11.66
CA GLU A 120 10.78 17.05 11.56
C GLU A 120 9.43 16.43 11.23
N MET A 121 9.44 15.24 10.58
CA MET A 121 8.23 14.49 10.24
C MET A 121 7.48 13.98 11.47
N SER A 122 7.14 14.84 12.37
CA SER A 122 6.63 14.47 13.68
C SER A 122 5.25 15.02 13.97
N ASP A 123 4.47 15.40 12.94
CA ASP A 123 3.10 15.81 13.21
C ASP A 123 2.11 14.69 12.84
N PRO A 124 1.88 13.72 13.75
CA PRO A 124 0.91 12.67 13.55
C PRO A 124 -0.53 13.19 13.62
N GLU A 125 -0.75 14.42 14.13
CA GLU A 125 -2.10 14.90 14.45
C GLU A 125 -3.02 14.97 13.22
N PHE A 126 -2.47 15.33 12.05
CA PHE A 126 -3.31 15.61 10.89
C PHE A 126 -3.04 14.73 9.67
N ASN A 127 -1.98 13.95 9.69
CA ASN A 127 -1.56 13.16 8.56
C ASN A 127 -1.31 11.70 8.91
N TRP A 128 -1.56 10.83 7.95
CA TRP A 128 -1.11 9.45 7.94
C TRP A 128 -0.05 9.32 6.86
N TYR A 129 1.13 9.87 7.10
CA TYR A 129 2.15 10.14 6.09
C TYR A 129 3.01 8.93 5.69
N SER A 130 2.85 7.80 6.38
CA SER A 130 3.54 6.54 6.13
C SER A 130 2.56 5.37 6.14
N ASN A 131 2.93 4.22 5.62
CA ASN A 131 2.08 3.01 5.62
C ASN A 131 1.58 2.61 7.02
N TYR A 132 2.36 2.88 8.05
CA TYR A 132 2.03 2.57 9.45
C TYR A 132 1.77 3.84 10.28
N GLY A 133 1.25 4.87 9.66
CA GLY A 133 0.90 6.15 10.27
C GLY A 133 2.05 7.13 10.27
N ASN A 134 3.15 6.77 10.89
CA ASN A 134 4.31 7.61 11.15
C ASN A 134 5.63 6.83 11.05
N VAL A 135 6.76 7.50 11.24
CA VAL A 135 8.10 6.88 11.16
C VAL A 135 8.40 5.92 12.31
N SER A 136 7.65 5.98 13.40
CA SER A 136 7.74 5.02 14.50
C SER A 136 6.83 3.80 14.31
N ASN A 137 6.09 3.74 13.19
CA ASN A 137 5.21 2.64 12.81
C ASN A 137 4.15 2.31 13.87
N THR A 138 3.61 3.30 14.54
CA THR A 138 2.64 3.06 15.63
C THR A 138 1.30 2.54 15.12
N ASN A 139 0.98 2.78 13.83
CA ASN A 139 -0.33 2.47 13.26
C ASN A 139 -1.47 3.12 14.07
N ALA A 140 -1.19 4.29 14.62
CA ALA A 140 -2.07 5.06 15.47
C ALA A 140 -1.85 6.57 15.30
N ASN A 141 -2.89 7.34 15.59
CA ASN A 141 -2.84 8.79 15.77
C ASN A 141 -3.91 9.22 16.80
N ASP A 142 -3.99 10.53 17.05
CA ASP A 142 -4.84 11.10 18.08
C ASP A 142 -5.98 11.98 17.49
N GLN A 143 -6.48 11.61 16.30
CA GLN A 143 -7.54 12.38 15.63
C GLN A 143 -8.93 12.00 16.15
N ASP A 144 -9.80 12.99 16.25
CA ASP A 144 -11.22 12.77 16.52
C ASP A 144 -11.93 12.23 15.28
N ILE A 145 -12.37 10.99 15.37
CA ILE A 145 -13.09 10.27 14.31
C ILE A 145 -14.41 9.68 14.80
N ALA A 146 -14.99 10.30 15.81
CA ALA A 146 -16.25 9.85 16.39
C ALA A 146 -17.34 9.64 15.32
N PRO A 147 -18.22 8.63 15.48
CA PRO A 147 -19.40 8.48 14.65
C PRO A 147 -20.35 9.70 14.83
N PRO A 148 -21.28 9.96 13.89
CA PRO A 148 -21.62 9.14 12.74
C PRO A 148 -20.60 9.20 11.60
N LEU A 149 -20.58 8.14 10.78
CA LEU A 149 -19.73 8.06 9.59
C LEU A 149 -20.57 8.18 8.33
N LYS A 150 -20.13 8.99 7.37
CA LYS A 150 -20.75 9.09 6.05
C LYS A 150 -19.71 9.00 4.94
N ILE A 151 -20.07 8.33 3.86
CA ILE A 151 -19.23 8.28 2.66
C ILE A 151 -19.19 9.68 2.04
N SER A 152 -17.98 10.26 1.98
CA SER A 152 -17.73 11.52 1.31
C SER A 152 -17.56 11.32 -0.19
N TRP A 153 -16.75 10.35 -0.57
CA TRP A 153 -16.55 9.99 -1.96
C TRP A 153 -16.07 8.54 -2.11
N ILE A 154 -16.33 7.98 -3.27
CA ILE A 154 -15.83 6.68 -3.71
C ILE A 154 -15.20 6.87 -5.08
N ARG A 155 -14.06 6.24 -5.30
CA ARG A 155 -13.42 6.17 -6.61
C ARG A 155 -12.77 4.81 -6.82
N ARG A 156 -12.36 4.55 -8.03
CA ARG A 156 -11.56 3.39 -8.40
C ARG A 156 -10.20 3.83 -8.95
N VAL A 157 -9.15 3.09 -8.60
CA VAL A 157 -7.85 3.16 -9.26
C VAL A 157 -7.60 1.87 -10.02
N GLU A 158 -6.87 1.98 -11.12
CA GLU A 158 -6.41 0.83 -11.89
C GLU A 158 -5.16 0.24 -11.25
N GLY A 159 -5.20 -1.03 -10.92
CA GLY A 159 -4.06 -1.77 -10.39
C GLY A 159 -4.27 -2.35 -8.99
N THR A 160 -3.29 -3.11 -8.55
CA THR A 160 -3.28 -3.80 -7.26
C THR A 160 -2.62 -2.93 -6.20
N VAL A 161 -3.36 -2.56 -5.17
CA VAL A 161 -2.85 -1.77 -4.04
C VAL A 161 -2.44 -2.70 -2.91
N LYS A 162 -1.27 -2.46 -2.31
CA LYS A 162 -0.74 -3.33 -1.26
C LYS A 162 -0.29 -2.58 0.01
N HIS A 163 -0.60 -1.32 0.12
CA HIS A 163 -0.31 -0.49 1.29
C HIS A 163 -1.53 0.31 1.75
N LEU A 164 -1.51 0.74 3.01
CA LEU A 164 -2.52 1.65 3.53
C LEU A 164 -2.45 3.00 2.79
N PRO A 165 -3.57 3.74 2.67
CA PRO A 165 -3.52 5.09 2.11
C PRO A 165 -2.49 5.95 2.83
N VAL A 166 -1.59 6.60 2.10
CA VAL A 166 -0.65 7.56 2.63
C VAL A 166 -1.21 8.95 2.42
N CYS A 167 -1.30 9.72 3.48
CA CYS A 167 -1.96 11.01 3.48
C CYS A 167 -1.02 12.12 3.94
N GLY A 168 -1.04 13.26 3.26
CA GLY A 168 -0.28 14.43 3.64
C GLY A 168 -0.49 15.60 2.69
N GLY A 169 -0.45 16.82 3.20
CA GLY A 169 -0.66 18.03 2.42
C GLY A 169 -2.02 18.11 1.75
N GLY A 170 -3.08 17.57 2.36
CA GLY A 170 -4.43 17.53 1.80
C GLY A 170 -4.64 16.53 0.67
N ARG A 171 -3.68 15.61 0.48
CA ARG A 171 -3.69 14.62 -0.58
C ARG A 171 -3.59 13.21 -0.02
N MET A 172 -4.16 12.26 -0.73
CA MET A 172 -3.99 10.84 -0.51
C MET A 172 -3.18 10.25 -1.67
N TYR A 173 -2.17 9.47 -1.35
CA TYR A 173 -1.26 8.86 -2.31
C TYR A 173 -1.43 7.35 -2.30
N THR A 174 -1.45 6.79 -3.51
CA THR A 174 -1.57 5.35 -3.71
C THR A 174 -0.56 4.89 -4.75
N HIS A 175 0.22 3.88 -4.39
CA HIS A 175 1.12 3.16 -5.26
C HIS A 175 0.52 1.80 -5.60
N THR A 176 0.54 1.43 -6.88
CA THR A 176 0.09 0.11 -7.32
C THR A 176 1.26 -0.81 -7.63
N ALA A 177 1.03 -2.11 -7.52
CA ALA A 177 2.04 -3.12 -7.81
C ALA A 177 2.60 -3.01 -9.24
N GLU A 178 1.81 -2.51 -10.16
CA GLU A 178 2.16 -2.34 -11.57
C GLU A 178 3.06 -1.12 -11.83
N GLY A 179 3.39 -0.35 -10.78
CA GLY A 179 4.30 0.80 -10.85
C GLY A 179 3.60 2.14 -11.11
N GLN A 180 2.29 2.23 -10.86
CA GLN A 180 1.57 3.50 -10.95
C GLN A 180 1.54 4.19 -9.58
N ILE A 181 1.51 5.52 -9.60
CA ILE A 181 1.31 6.35 -8.43
C ILE A 181 0.24 7.38 -8.75
N PHE A 182 -0.70 7.50 -7.83
CA PHE A 182 -1.81 8.44 -7.89
C PHE A 182 -1.76 9.39 -6.70
N ALA A 183 -2.06 10.66 -6.93
CA ALA A 183 -2.41 11.59 -5.88
C ALA A 183 -3.83 12.10 -6.10
N VAL A 184 -4.65 11.99 -5.07
CA VAL A 184 -6.02 12.49 -5.08
C VAL A 184 -6.21 13.50 -3.96
N GLU A 185 -7.11 14.43 -4.17
CA GLU A 185 -7.51 15.39 -3.15
C GLU A 185 -8.31 14.68 -2.06
N GLN A 186 -7.95 14.87 -0.80
CA GLN A 186 -8.61 14.17 0.32
C GLN A 186 -10.09 14.51 0.45
N GLU A 187 -10.45 15.75 0.14
CA GLU A 187 -11.81 16.25 0.31
C GLU A 187 -12.78 15.71 -0.74
N THR A 188 -12.35 15.64 -2.00
CA THR A 188 -13.23 15.35 -3.14
C THR A 188 -12.96 14.02 -3.83
N GLY A 189 -11.83 13.38 -3.55
CA GLY A 189 -11.36 12.18 -4.28
C GLY A 189 -10.91 12.48 -5.71
N ARG A 190 -10.83 13.77 -6.11
CA ARG A 190 -10.43 14.16 -7.45
C ARG A 190 -8.95 13.84 -7.69
N LEU A 191 -8.65 13.23 -8.86
CA LEU A 191 -7.29 12.94 -9.25
C LEU A 191 -6.54 14.25 -9.56
N LEU A 192 -5.42 14.44 -8.87
CA LEU A 192 -4.55 15.61 -9.05
C LEU A 192 -3.43 15.33 -10.05
N TRP A 193 -2.82 14.16 -9.93
CA TRP A 193 -1.83 13.69 -10.88
C TRP A 193 -1.68 12.16 -10.82
N ARG A 194 -1.10 11.59 -11.90
CA ARG A 194 -0.74 10.18 -12.04
C ARG A 194 0.66 10.09 -12.65
N ARG A 195 1.45 9.12 -12.16
CA ARG A 195 2.72 8.71 -12.77
C ARG A 195 2.71 7.20 -12.97
N TYR A 196 3.43 6.76 -13.98
CA TYR A 196 3.52 5.34 -14.32
C TYR A 196 4.92 4.97 -14.79
N TRP A 197 5.49 3.95 -14.17
CA TRP A 197 6.78 3.37 -14.51
C TRP A 197 6.61 1.87 -14.79
N PRO A 198 6.27 1.49 -16.04
CA PRO A 198 5.98 0.10 -16.39
C PRO A 198 7.18 -0.83 -16.25
N GLU A 199 8.41 -0.28 -16.27
CA GLU A 199 9.64 -1.03 -16.06
C GLU A 199 9.80 -1.58 -14.65
N VAL A 200 9.06 -1.07 -13.68
CA VAL A 200 9.06 -1.58 -12.29
C VAL A 200 8.45 -2.97 -12.25
N TYR A 201 7.27 -3.13 -12.79
CA TYR A 201 6.51 -4.36 -12.84
C TYR A 201 6.56 -5.17 -11.52
N LEU A 202 5.47 -5.19 -10.80
CA LEU A 202 5.24 -5.91 -9.55
C LEU A 202 6.12 -5.41 -8.38
N SER A 203 5.74 -4.27 -7.81
CA SER A 203 6.31 -3.71 -6.58
C SER A 203 5.23 -3.50 -5.52
N PHE A 204 5.46 -4.00 -4.31
CA PHE A 204 4.52 -3.92 -3.19
C PHE A 204 4.93 -2.92 -2.10
N THR A 205 5.85 -2.06 -2.38
CA THR A 205 6.36 -1.06 -1.44
C THR A 205 5.38 0.07 -1.20
N SER A 206 5.57 0.79 -0.11
CA SER A 206 4.74 1.95 0.26
C SER A 206 5.52 3.25 0.10
N PRO A 207 4.89 4.31 -0.40
CA PRO A 207 5.48 5.64 -0.36
C PRO A 207 5.47 6.22 1.05
N ILE A 208 6.24 7.31 1.24
CA ILE A 208 6.15 8.19 2.40
C ILE A 208 6.04 9.64 1.94
N TYR A 209 5.15 10.39 2.58
CA TYR A 209 5.03 11.84 2.35
C TYR A 209 5.89 12.62 3.35
N TRP A 210 6.59 13.64 2.88
CA TRP A 210 7.39 14.53 3.73
C TRP A 210 7.55 15.91 3.08
N GLN A 211 7.05 16.95 3.74
CA GLN A 211 7.25 18.36 3.36
C GLN A 211 7.16 18.61 1.84
N GLU A 212 6.04 18.29 1.23
CA GLU A 212 5.80 18.39 -0.21
C GLU A 212 6.73 17.49 -1.08
N ARG A 213 7.36 16.49 -0.47
CA ARG A 213 8.06 15.39 -1.15
C ARG A 213 7.28 14.09 -0.99
N LEU A 214 7.28 13.29 -2.00
CA LEU A 214 6.80 11.90 -1.94
C LEU A 214 7.96 10.99 -2.32
N LEU A 215 8.45 10.22 -1.36
CA LEU A 215 9.47 9.22 -1.63
C LEU A 215 8.82 7.88 -1.89
N VAL A 216 9.20 7.26 -3.00
CA VAL A 216 8.59 6.04 -3.50
C VAL A 216 9.69 5.02 -3.79
N PRO A 217 9.94 4.09 -2.88
CA PRO A 217 10.78 2.94 -3.20
C PRO A 217 9.99 1.97 -4.04
N GLN A 218 10.51 1.61 -5.19
CA GLN A 218 9.89 0.65 -6.08
C GLN A 218 10.83 -0.54 -6.27
N ALA A 219 10.76 -1.50 -5.36
CA ALA A 219 11.50 -2.75 -5.45
C ALA A 219 10.78 -3.69 -6.42
N GLY A 220 10.99 -3.48 -7.70
CA GLY A 220 10.29 -4.18 -8.76
C GLY A 220 11.01 -5.43 -9.28
N MET A 221 10.31 -6.22 -10.07
CA MET A 221 10.88 -7.42 -10.69
C MET A 221 11.88 -7.11 -11.81
N ARG A 222 11.69 -6.01 -12.50
CA ARG A 222 12.56 -5.64 -13.65
C ARG A 222 13.53 -4.54 -13.28
N LYS A 223 13.12 -3.62 -12.43
CA LYS A 223 13.91 -2.46 -12.05
C LYS A 223 13.55 -2.04 -10.62
N SER A 224 14.56 -1.80 -9.82
CA SER A 224 14.37 -1.26 -8.47
C SER A 224 14.94 0.15 -8.41
N MET A 225 14.08 1.11 -8.08
CA MET A 225 14.40 2.53 -8.02
C MET A 225 13.75 3.15 -6.78
N ILE A 226 14.48 4.01 -6.08
CA ILE A 226 13.85 4.97 -5.18
C ILE A 226 13.69 6.29 -5.92
N ARG A 227 12.50 6.88 -5.82
CA ARG A 227 12.13 8.13 -6.49
C ARG A 227 11.66 9.14 -5.48
N CYS A 228 12.10 10.38 -5.66
CA CYS A 228 11.53 11.53 -4.96
C CYS A 228 10.71 12.34 -5.96
N LEU A 229 9.46 12.55 -5.63
CA LEU A 229 8.52 13.33 -6.42
C LEU A 229 8.13 14.59 -5.67
N ASP A 230 7.87 15.66 -6.39
CA ASP A 230 7.09 16.76 -5.87
C ASP A 230 5.67 16.27 -5.59
N ALA A 231 5.25 16.33 -4.34
CA ALA A 231 4.02 15.73 -3.88
C ALA A 231 2.76 16.41 -4.45
N SER A 232 2.85 17.70 -4.78
CA SER A 232 1.73 18.47 -5.34
C SER A 232 1.50 18.23 -6.83
N THR A 233 2.57 17.97 -7.59
CA THR A 233 2.52 17.87 -9.06
C THR A 233 2.87 16.48 -9.59
N GLY A 234 3.46 15.62 -8.76
CA GLY A 234 4.02 14.34 -9.16
C GLY A 234 5.25 14.48 -10.08
N LYS A 235 5.86 15.67 -10.19
CA LYS A 235 7.08 15.87 -10.97
C LYS A 235 8.22 15.11 -10.31
N LEU A 236 8.98 14.35 -11.12
CA LEU A 236 10.19 13.69 -10.65
C LEU A 236 11.24 14.75 -10.30
N ILE A 237 11.76 14.69 -9.07
CA ILE A 237 12.85 15.54 -8.58
C ILE A 237 14.16 14.80 -8.83
N TRP A 238 14.27 13.58 -8.30
CA TRP A 238 15.41 12.70 -8.53
C TRP A 238 14.98 11.23 -8.47
N GLU A 239 15.77 10.37 -9.06
CA GLU A 239 15.66 8.91 -8.92
C GLU A 239 17.04 8.28 -8.87
N VAL A 240 17.19 7.25 -8.05
CA VAL A 240 18.42 6.48 -7.93
C VAL A 240 18.12 4.98 -7.91
N PRO A 241 18.97 4.15 -8.51
CA PRO A 241 18.84 2.72 -8.42
C PRO A 241 19.21 2.22 -7.02
N PHE A 242 18.56 1.17 -6.58
CA PHE A 242 18.96 0.44 -5.38
C PHE A 242 18.82 -1.07 -5.63
N THR A 243 19.45 -1.87 -4.76
CA THR A 243 19.25 -3.31 -4.77
C THR A 243 18.09 -3.66 -3.87
N GLY A 244 17.09 -4.28 -4.43
CA GLY A 244 15.89 -4.73 -3.73
C GLY A 244 15.14 -5.71 -4.59
N SER A 245 14.32 -6.55 -3.99
CA SER A 245 13.45 -7.46 -4.71
C SER A 245 12.00 -7.22 -4.34
N PRO A 246 11.08 -7.47 -5.25
CA PRO A 246 9.68 -7.50 -4.89
C PRO A 246 9.47 -8.57 -3.82
N SER A 247 8.71 -8.22 -2.80
CA SER A 247 8.27 -9.17 -1.79
C SER A 247 6.82 -8.89 -1.46
N TRP A 248 6.06 -9.94 -1.30
CA TRP A 248 4.64 -9.84 -0.98
C TRP A 248 4.38 -9.04 0.30
N SER A 249 5.24 -9.14 1.27
CA SER A 249 5.12 -8.47 2.55
C SER A 249 5.93 -7.17 2.66
N ARG A 250 6.62 -6.75 1.60
CA ARG A 250 7.44 -5.53 1.61
C ARG A 250 6.65 -4.27 1.42
N GLN A 251 5.81 -3.99 2.37
CA GLN A 251 5.06 -2.74 2.42
C GLN A 251 5.78 -1.70 3.27
N ALA A 252 7.02 -1.99 3.68
CA ALA A 252 7.82 -1.11 4.50
C ALA A 252 8.09 0.22 3.77
N PRO A 253 7.71 1.34 4.37
CA PRO A 253 8.05 2.66 3.84
C PRO A 253 9.51 3.01 4.15
N PRO A 254 10.10 3.97 3.45
CA PRO A 254 11.28 4.66 3.94
C PRO A 254 10.97 5.40 5.24
N VAL A 255 12.00 5.77 5.99
CA VAL A 255 11.90 6.74 7.08
C VAL A 255 12.69 7.97 6.73
N ILE A 256 12.29 9.11 7.28
CA ILE A 256 13.00 10.38 7.09
C ILE A 256 13.57 10.82 8.42
N TYR A 257 14.86 11.09 8.45
CA TYR A 257 15.55 11.69 9.57
C TYR A 257 16.25 12.97 9.11
N LYS A 258 15.79 14.12 9.57
CA LYS A 258 16.28 15.42 9.11
C LYS A 258 16.19 15.51 7.57
N ASN A 259 17.35 15.58 6.90
CA ASN A 259 17.46 15.62 5.45
C ASN A 259 17.82 14.26 4.82
N LEU A 260 17.73 13.18 5.57
CA LEU A 260 18.07 11.83 5.11
C LEU A 260 16.80 11.00 4.87
N ALA A 261 16.71 10.43 3.69
CA ALA A 261 15.77 9.37 3.35
C ALA A 261 16.46 8.03 3.60
N ILE A 262 15.97 7.22 4.52
CA ILE A 262 16.60 5.95 4.91
C ILE A 262 15.67 4.80 4.56
N TYR A 263 16.20 3.79 3.92
CA TYR A 263 15.44 2.63 3.50
C TYR A 263 16.22 1.33 3.69
N ALA A 264 15.58 0.34 4.32
CA ALA A 264 16.12 -1.00 4.42
C ALA A 264 15.67 -1.81 3.22
N SER A 265 16.59 -2.05 2.30
CA SER A 265 16.37 -2.95 1.20
C SER A 265 16.94 -4.32 1.56
N GLY A 266 16.09 -5.27 1.82
CA GLY A 266 16.58 -6.62 1.99
C GLY A 266 16.42 -7.44 0.72
N SER A 267 17.15 -8.50 0.66
CA SER A 267 17.11 -9.44 -0.46
C SER A 267 15.86 -10.34 -0.46
N GLY A 268 14.90 -10.15 0.45
CA GLY A 268 13.89 -11.14 0.75
C GLY A 268 14.50 -12.33 1.49
N LYS A 269 13.74 -12.92 2.37
CA LYS A 269 14.23 -13.99 3.28
C LYS A 269 14.83 -15.24 2.59
N TYR A 270 14.72 -15.33 1.29
CA TYR A 270 15.21 -16.48 0.52
C TYR A 270 16.36 -16.16 -0.43
N ALA A 271 16.61 -14.91 -0.67
CA ALA A 271 17.56 -14.49 -1.68
C ALA A 271 19.01 -14.47 -1.21
N ALA A 272 19.25 -14.08 0.03
CA ALA A 272 20.60 -13.96 0.56
C ALA A 272 21.35 -15.29 0.66
N GLN A 273 20.66 -16.40 0.53
CA GLN A 273 21.24 -17.71 0.73
C GLN A 273 21.70 -18.40 -0.56
N GLY A 274 21.82 -17.62 -1.62
CA GLY A 274 22.53 -18.04 -2.83
C GLY A 274 21.92 -19.24 -3.49
N ASN A 275 22.17 -20.33 -3.58
CA ASN A 275 21.92 -21.45 -4.47
C ASN A 275 20.75 -22.37 -4.13
N ASP A 276 19.90 -22.00 -3.19
CA ASP A 276 18.79 -22.88 -2.88
C ASP A 276 17.68 -22.78 -3.90
N LYS A 277 17.89 -23.52 -4.94
CA LYS A 277 16.84 -23.87 -5.86
C LYS A 277 15.69 -24.38 -5.01
N ALA A 278 14.68 -23.61 -4.84
CA ALA A 278 13.50 -24.28 -4.51
C ALA A 278 12.92 -24.22 -3.12
N PHE A 279 13.12 -23.16 -2.39
CA PHE A 279 12.46 -23.07 -1.11
C PHE A 279 11.55 -21.87 -1.04
N ILE A 280 10.25 -22.07 -1.18
CA ILE A 280 9.35 -20.99 -1.01
C ILE A 280 8.65 -21.06 0.30
N PHE A 281 7.78 -21.75 0.63
CA PHE A 281 7.04 -21.67 1.89
C PHE A 281 7.27 -22.84 2.84
N SER A 282 7.67 -23.97 2.33
CA SER A 282 7.73 -25.23 3.09
C SER A 282 9.07 -25.93 3.03
N GLY A 283 10.05 -25.36 2.35
CA GLY A 283 11.30 -26.05 2.12
C GLY A 283 11.20 -27.19 1.11
N THR A 284 10.17 -27.26 0.32
CA THR A 284 10.06 -28.18 -0.81
C THR A 284 10.53 -27.54 -2.10
N PRO A 285 11.08 -28.31 -3.05
CA PRO A 285 11.39 -27.83 -4.38
C PRO A 285 10.15 -27.21 -5.03
N LEU A 286 10.35 -26.10 -5.72
CA LEU A 286 9.30 -25.50 -6.50
C LEU A 286 8.93 -26.40 -7.66
N GLU A 287 7.77 -26.97 -7.53
CA GLU A 287 7.03 -27.46 -8.68
C GLU A 287 6.13 -26.33 -9.21
N PRO A 288 5.93 -26.20 -10.51
CA PRO A 288 4.99 -25.26 -11.07
C PRO A 288 3.58 -25.53 -10.51
N LEU A 289 3.05 -24.61 -9.73
CA LEU A 289 1.78 -24.76 -9.02
C LEU A 289 0.80 -23.63 -9.35
N GLY A 290 0.63 -23.27 -10.60
CA GLY A 290 -0.34 -22.27 -11.02
C GLY A 290 -0.10 -20.89 -10.41
N ASP A 291 -1.08 -20.30 -9.77
CA ASP A 291 -0.99 -18.94 -9.22
C ASP A 291 0.09 -18.77 -8.12
N MET A 292 0.47 -19.86 -7.48
CA MET A 292 1.58 -19.86 -6.52
C MET A 292 2.95 -19.82 -7.21
N GLU A 293 3.02 -20.12 -8.48
CA GLU A 293 4.26 -20.12 -9.26
C GLU A 293 4.89 -18.72 -9.33
N ILE A 294 4.09 -17.68 -9.51
CA ILE A 294 4.58 -16.31 -9.60
C ILE A 294 5.21 -15.87 -8.28
N MET A 295 4.54 -16.10 -7.17
CA MET A 295 5.08 -15.77 -5.84
C MET A 295 6.34 -16.57 -5.54
N SER A 296 6.33 -17.83 -5.90
CA SER A 296 7.44 -18.74 -5.77
C SER A 296 8.64 -18.26 -6.55
N TRP A 297 8.42 -17.91 -7.78
CA TRP A 297 9.42 -17.46 -8.71
C TRP A 297 10.05 -16.12 -8.32
N MET A 298 9.29 -15.23 -7.70
CA MET A 298 9.80 -13.97 -7.15
C MET A 298 10.89 -14.15 -6.10
N TYR A 299 10.88 -15.26 -5.39
CA TYR A 299 11.80 -15.55 -4.31
C TYR A 299 12.93 -16.49 -4.71
N THR A 300 13.04 -16.87 -5.97
CA THR A 300 14.07 -17.79 -6.42
C THR A 300 15.20 -17.07 -7.11
N HIS A 301 16.38 -17.61 -6.89
CA HIS A 301 17.64 -17.21 -7.52
C HIS A 301 17.61 -17.37 -9.03
N ASN A 302 16.79 -18.26 -9.60
CA ASN A 302 16.67 -18.50 -11.01
C ASN A 302 15.70 -17.52 -11.70
N ASN A 303 15.08 -16.61 -10.94
CA ASN A 303 14.29 -15.55 -11.51
C ASN A 303 15.20 -14.61 -12.30
N PRO A 304 15.04 -14.49 -13.63
CA PRO A 304 15.91 -13.65 -14.45
C PRO A 304 15.82 -12.15 -14.12
N TYR A 305 14.74 -11.77 -13.42
CA TYR A 305 14.53 -10.39 -12.95
C TYR A 305 15.00 -10.17 -11.52
N TYR A 306 15.46 -11.21 -10.87
CA TYR A 306 15.97 -11.10 -9.51
C TYR A 306 17.36 -10.44 -9.56
N PRO A 307 17.61 -9.35 -8.82
CA PRO A 307 18.92 -8.71 -8.82
C PRO A 307 19.98 -9.67 -8.28
N LYS A 308 20.99 -9.97 -9.10
CA LYS A 308 22.06 -10.91 -8.73
C LYS A 308 22.87 -10.45 -7.51
N ASP A 309 22.94 -9.13 -7.34
CA ASP A 309 23.68 -8.49 -6.24
C ASP A 309 22.78 -8.04 -5.10
N ASN A 310 21.63 -8.69 -4.95
CA ASN A 310 20.66 -8.34 -3.93
C ASN A 310 21.16 -8.73 -2.54
N LYS A 311 21.45 -7.72 -1.74
CA LYS A 311 22.01 -7.83 -0.40
C LYS A 311 21.14 -7.13 0.64
N PRO A 312 21.17 -7.56 1.90
CA PRO A 312 20.50 -6.83 2.98
C PRO A 312 21.27 -5.53 3.29
N LEU A 313 20.86 -4.48 2.65
CA LEU A 313 21.45 -3.14 2.77
C LEU A 313 20.51 -2.20 3.49
N ILE A 314 21.07 -1.30 4.27
CA ILE A 314 20.38 -0.08 4.70
C ILE A 314 21.08 1.09 4.02
N TRP A 315 20.30 1.90 3.35
CA TRP A 315 20.78 3.02 2.56
C TRP A 315 20.23 4.33 3.15
N ALA A 316 21.04 5.38 3.09
CA ALA A 316 20.60 6.74 3.33
C ALA A 316 21.00 7.66 2.18
N TRP A 317 20.04 8.38 1.69
CA TRP A 317 20.22 9.38 0.64
C TRP A 317 19.83 10.76 1.17
N ASN A 318 20.45 11.78 0.65
CA ASN A 318 19.97 13.14 0.85
C ASN A 318 18.58 13.27 0.20
N VAL A 319 17.58 13.68 0.95
CA VAL A 319 16.18 13.74 0.50
C VAL A 319 15.96 14.76 -0.61
N GLU A 320 16.76 15.81 -0.68
CA GLU A 320 16.63 16.84 -1.71
C GLU A 320 17.36 16.49 -3.02
N THR A 321 18.50 15.80 -2.93
CA THR A 321 19.37 15.56 -4.09
C THR A 321 19.38 14.10 -4.58
N GLY A 322 19.06 13.15 -3.71
CA GLY A 322 19.19 11.73 -3.99
C GLY A 322 20.63 11.20 -3.90
N GLU A 323 21.57 12.02 -3.49
CA GLU A 323 22.95 11.59 -3.28
C GLU A 323 23.06 10.61 -2.12
N GLU A 324 23.81 9.52 -2.30
CA GLU A 324 24.09 8.55 -1.25
C GLU A 324 24.94 9.21 -0.16
N VAL A 325 24.43 9.18 1.08
CA VAL A 325 25.15 9.71 2.24
C VAL A 325 25.89 8.59 2.96
N TRP A 326 25.19 7.47 3.20
CA TRP A 326 25.81 6.26 3.72
C TRP A 326 25.05 5.01 3.25
N LYS A 327 25.77 3.89 3.28
CA LYS A 327 25.22 2.56 2.98
C LYS A 327 25.90 1.52 3.87
N LYS A 328 25.13 0.66 4.49
CA LYS A 328 25.62 -0.43 5.34
C LYS A 328 25.18 -1.78 4.79
N ASP A 329 26.14 -2.67 4.64
CA ASP A 329 25.93 -4.06 4.21
C ASP A 329 25.88 -4.97 5.44
N PHE A 330 24.77 -5.63 5.64
CA PHE A 330 24.56 -6.57 6.74
C PHE A 330 24.61 -8.04 6.30
N SER A 331 25.12 -8.33 5.11
CA SER A 331 25.26 -9.69 4.59
C SER A 331 26.09 -10.59 5.51
N HIS A 332 27.08 -10.02 6.19
CA HIS A 332 28.00 -10.73 7.08
C HIS A 332 27.34 -11.35 8.31
N ILE A 333 26.16 -10.88 8.70
CA ILE A 333 25.39 -11.44 9.81
C ILE A 333 24.27 -12.38 9.33
N GLY A 334 24.30 -12.78 8.06
CA GLY A 334 23.37 -13.74 7.50
C GLY A 334 21.93 -13.23 7.35
N LEU A 335 21.75 -11.90 7.35
CA LEU A 335 20.44 -11.30 7.16
C LEU A 335 19.87 -11.70 5.81
N GLY A 336 18.87 -12.55 5.84
CA GLY A 336 18.11 -12.94 4.67
C GLY A 336 17.17 -11.85 4.17
N GLY A 337 17.18 -10.71 4.81
CA GLY A 337 16.23 -9.65 4.56
C GLY A 337 14.82 -10.10 4.85
N ASN A 338 14.35 -9.71 5.97
CA ASN A 338 12.94 -9.79 6.27
C ASN A 338 12.26 -8.51 5.83
N ASP A 339 10.98 -8.60 5.60
CA ASP A 339 10.10 -7.53 5.18
C ASP A 339 9.81 -6.51 6.29
N CYS A 340 10.67 -6.43 7.28
CA CYS A 340 10.52 -5.53 8.40
C CYS A 340 10.95 -4.13 8.03
N GLY A 341 10.08 -3.18 8.28
CA GLY A 341 10.36 -1.77 8.12
C GLY A 341 11.30 -1.25 9.20
N LEU A 342 11.88 -0.10 8.92
CA LEU A 342 12.61 0.70 9.88
C LEU A 342 11.63 1.41 10.80
N CYS A 343 12.03 1.59 12.06
CA CYS A 343 11.33 2.43 13.04
C CYS A 343 12.27 3.55 13.47
N LEU A 344 11.83 4.78 13.40
CA LEU A 344 12.57 5.93 13.89
C LEU A 344 11.86 6.48 15.13
N MET A 345 12.55 6.54 16.26
CA MET A 345 12.02 7.06 17.50
C MET A 345 13.15 7.69 18.32
N ASP A 346 12.90 8.85 18.90
CA ASP A 346 13.85 9.56 19.77
C ASP A 346 15.23 9.74 19.13
N GLY A 347 15.25 10.06 17.83
CA GLY A 347 16.48 10.29 17.07
C GLY A 347 17.34 9.05 16.83
N LYS A 348 16.83 7.86 17.06
CA LYS A 348 17.48 6.58 16.78
C LYS A 348 16.67 5.76 15.80
N LEU A 349 17.37 5.06 14.93
CA LEU A 349 16.79 4.13 13.96
C LEU A 349 16.85 2.73 14.53
N TYR A 350 15.73 2.03 14.49
CA TYR A 350 15.63 0.65 14.94
C TYR A 350 15.28 -0.26 13.77
N TYR A 351 15.91 -1.41 13.74
CA TYR A 351 15.69 -2.45 12.76
C TYR A 351 15.62 -3.81 13.44
N SER A 352 14.62 -4.59 13.08
CA SER A 352 14.51 -5.96 13.57
C SER A 352 14.23 -6.90 12.42
N THR A 353 14.83 -8.06 12.44
CA THR A 353 14.74 -9.00 11.33
C THR A 353 14.81 -10.44 11.82
N PHE A 354 14.17 -11.30 11.06
CA PHE A 354 14.21 -12.75 11.18
C PHE A 354 14.95 -13.34 9.98
N PHE A 355 15.86 -14.27 10.19
CA PHE A 355 16.68 -14.82 9.10
C PHE A 355 15.91 -15.74 8.16
N GLY A 356 14.68 -16.04 8.49
CA GLY A 356 13.74 -16.64 7.55
C GLY A 356 13.71 -18.16 7.54
N TYR A 357 14.43 -18.82 8.44
CA TYR A 357 14.48 -20.26 8.50
C TYR A 357 13.79 -20.81 9.73
N SER A 358 12.97 -21.85 9.54
CA SER A 358 12.55 -22.71 10.63
C SER A 358 13.72 -23.57 11.14
N SER A 359 13.59 -24.13 12.33
CA SER A 359 14.62 -25.02 12.89
C SER A 359 14.88 -26.21 11.99
N SER A 360 13.85 -26.78 11.37
CA SER A 360 13.99 -27.89 10.42
C SER A 360 14.71 -27.49 9.14
N GLN A 361 14.46 -26.29 8.63
CA GLN A 361 15.16 -25.76 7.46
C GLN A 361 16.64 -25.51 7.75
N LYS A 362 16.95 -24.94 8.91
CA LYS A 362 18.33 -24.74 9.34
C LYS A 362 19.08 -26.06 9.44
N LYS A 363 18.49 -27.07 10.10
CA LYS A 363 19.10 -28.41 10.22
C LYS A 363 19.39 -29.04 8.86
N ARG A 364 18.44 -28.96 7.91
CA ARG A 364 18.65 -29.50 6.55
C ARG A 364 19.78 -28.81 5.79
N ARG A 365 20.03 -27.56 6.08
CA ARG A 365 21.03 -26.73 5.39
C ARG A 365 22.37 -26.70 6.11
N GLY A 366 22.47 -27.35 7.26
CA GLY A 366 23.69 -27.31 8.08
C GLY A 366 23.98 -25.92 8.64
N LEU A 367 22.94 -25.07 8.81
CA LEU A 367 23.08 -23.75 9.38
C LEU A 367 23.07 -23.83 10.91
N PRO A 368 23.76 -22.92 11.61
CA PRO A 368 23.66 -22.80 13.05
C PRO A 368 22.22 -22.62 13.51
N SER A 369 21.83 -23.23 14.61
CA SER A 369 20.51 -23.06 15.21
C SER A 369 20.28 -21.60 15.65
N GLU A 370 21.31 -20.98 16.15
CA GLU A 370 21.29 -19.61 16.65
C GLU A 370 22.48 -18.80 16.10
N PRO A 371 22.34 -17.48 15.93
CA PRO A 371 21.10 -16.71 16.04
C PRO A 371 20.14 -16.94 14.85
N ASN A 372 18.82 -16.72 15.05
CA ASN A 372 17.83 -16.79 13.97
C ASN A 372 17.21 -15.46 13.62
N GLY A 373 17.65 -14.41 14.23
CA GLY A 373 17.24 -13.05 14.01
C GLY A 373 18.02 -12.10 14.90
N LEU A 374 17.75 -10.82 14.74
CA LEU A 374 18.31 -9.78 15.60
C LEU A 374 17.41 -8.53 15.61
N THR A 375 17.59 -7.75 16.66
CA THR A 375 17.11 -6.37 16.74
C THR A 375 18.29 -5.48 17.04
N MET A 376 18.38 -4.33 16.39
CA MET A 376 19.47 -3.38 16.57
C MET A 376 18.97 -1.95 16.58
N ALA A 377 19.69 -1.09 17.27
CA ALA A 377 19.60 0.36 17.14
C ALA A 377 20.78 0.87 16.31
N ILE A 378 20.50 1.88 15.50
CA ILE A 378 21.43 2.45 14.54
C ILE A 378 21.38 3.97 14.68
N ASP A 379 22.53 4.62 14.58
CA ASP A 379 22.59 6.07 14.42
C ASP A 379 22.11 6.43 13.01
N PRO A 380 20.98 7.14 12.85
CA PRO A 380 20.45 7.46 11.54
C PRO A 380 21.35 8.41 10.73
N ALA A 381 22.23 9.15 11.38
CA ALA A 381 23.14 10.06 10.69
C ALA A 381 24.32 9.35 10.01
N THR A 382 24.80 8.24 10.60
CA THR A 382 26.02 7.55 10.15
C THR A 382 25.78 6.12 9.70
N GLY A 383 24.66 5.53 10.11
CA GLY A 383 24.37 4.09 9.93
C GLY A 383 25.15 3.18 10.88
N ASP A 384 25.83 3.71 11.89
CA ASP A 384 26.59 2.91 12.84
C ASP A 384 25.67 2.24 13.84
N VAL A 385 25.96 0.96 14.13
CA VAL A 385 25.18 0.18 15.08
C VAL A 385 25.50 0.62 16.50
N LEU A 386 24.48 1.02 17.24
CA LEU A 386 24.60 1.47 18.63
C LEU A 386 24.53 0.30 19.60
N TRP A 387 23.60 -0.63 19.36
CA TRP A 387 23.48 -1.89 20.08
C TRP A 387 22.79 -2.96 19.24
N THR A 388 22.97 -4.22 19.60
CA THR A 388 22.32 -5.37 18.95
C THR A 388 21.93 -6.42 20.00
N THR A 389 20.76 -7.02 19.82
CA THR A 389 20.35 -8.21 20.56
C THR A 389 19.90 -9.30 19.59
N THR A 390 20.32 -10.53 19.84
CA THR A 390 19.87 -11.73 19.11
C THR A 390 18.86 -12.56 19.90
N LYS A 391 18.52 -12.11 21.11
CA LYS A 391 17.56 -12.80 21.99
C LYS A 391 16.11 -12.49 21.63
N HIS A 392 15.88 -11.27 21.15
CA HIS A 392 14.56 -10.73 20.87
C HIS A 392 14.55 -10.10 19.48
N TYR A 393 13.68 -10.57 18.61
CA TYR A 393 13.58 -10.12 17.23
C TYR A 393 12.18 -10.38 16.66
N LEU A 394 11.84 -9.63 15.64
CA LEU A 394 10.63 -9.85 14.85
C LEU A 394 10.68 -11.20 14.14
N THR A 395 9.56 -11.88 14.16
CA THR A 395 9.40 -13.12 13.40
C THR A 395 8.48 -12.86 12.21
N ALA A 396 8.96 -12.81 11.05
CA ALA A 396 8.36 -12.59 9.73
C ALA A 396 6.98 -11.89 9.65
N GLY A 397 6.82 -11.00 8.71
CA GLY A 397 5.52 -10.42 8.32
C GLY A 397 4.98 -9.34 9.25
N CYS A 398 5.77 -8.86 10.19
CA CYS A 398 5.40 -7.76 11.09
C CYS A 398 6.35 -6.58 10.95
N THR A 399 5.93 -5.42 11.40
CA THR A 399 6.76 -4.21 11.45
C THR A 399 7.09 -3.89 12.91
N LEU A 400 8.33 -3.48 13.13
CA LEU A 400 8.76 -2.96 14.42
C LEU A 400 8.07 -1.62 14.68
N SER A 401 7.39 -1.51 15.81
CA SER A 401 6.72 -0.29 16.24
C SER A 401 7.41 0.29 17.47
N GLY A 402 7.49 1.61 17.55
CA GLY A 402 8.11 2.32 18.67
C GLY A 402 7.19 3.37 19.28
N ARG A 403 7.14 3.47 20.61
CA ARG A 403 6.43 4.52 21.34
C ARG A 403 7.03 4.69 22.74
N ASP A 404 7.26 5.92 23.15
CA ASP A 404 7.68 6.30 24.51
C ASP A 404 8.89 5.49 25.02
N GLY A 405 9.96 5.42 24.20
CA GLY A 405 11.19 4.71 24.56
C GLY A 405 11.07 3.18 24.61
N ARG A 406 9.99 2.61 24.09
CA ARG A 406 9.76 1.17 24.02
C ARG A 406 9.58 0.72 22.58
N LEU A 407 10.02 -0.50 22.31
CA LEU A 407 9.87 -1.18 21.01
C LEU A 407 8.93 -2.37 21.16
N TYR A 408 8.03 -2.51 20.21
CA TYR A 408 7.00 -3.56 20.20
C TYR A 408 7.19 -4.45 18.98
N LEU A 409 7.34 -5.75 19.22
CA LEU A 409 7.63 -6.75 18.22
C LEU A 409 6.59 -7.84 18.23
N GLY A 410 6.08 -8.19 17.06
CA GLY A 410 5.19 -9.33 16.86
C GLY A 410 5.76 -10.30 15.83
N GLY A 411 4.91 -11.02 15.12
CA GLY A 411 5.29 -11.83 13.98
C GLY A 411 4.54 -13.16 13.82
N TYR A 412 4.74 -13.79 12.67
CA TYR A 412 4.05 -15.02 12.29
C TYR A 412 4.72 -16.29 12.81
N ASN A 413 6.04 -16.32 12.78
CA ASN A 413 6.78 -17.51 13.09
C ASN A 413 7.31 -17.44 14.50
N GLN A 414 7.44 -18.60 15.12
CA GLN A 414 8.17 -18.72 16.38
C GLN A 414 9.56 -19.26 16.13
N PRO A 415 10.54 -18.85 16.95
CA PRO A 415 11.82 -19.54 17.03
C PRO A 415 11.64 -21.00 17.47
N ASP A 416 10.69 -21.25 18.36
CA ASP A 416 10.33 -22.57 18.85
C ASP A 416 9.03 -23.04 18.20
N GLU A 417 9.13 -24.05 17.35
CA GLU A 417 8.01 -24.66 16.63
C GLU A 417 7.17 -25.63 17.50
N SER A 418 7.53 -25.78 18.78
CA SER A 418 6.87 -26.71 19.68
C SER A 418 5.46 -26.25 20.14
N THR A 419 5.13 -24.97 19.96
CA THR A 419 3.86 -24.40 20.40
C THR A 419 3.21 -23.52 19.31
N ASP A 420 1.88 -23.41 19.36
CA ASP A 420 1.12 -22.47 18.54
C ASP A 420 1.03 -21.06 19.14
N GLU A 421 1.70 -20.84 20.26
CA GLU A 421 1.63 -19.58 20.97
C GLU A 421 2.54 -18.54 20.35
N ARG A 422 2.04 -17.32 20.22
CA ARG A 422 2.73 -16.13 19.73
C ARG A 422 2.60 -15.02 20.75
N TYR A 423 3.54 -14.10 20.73
CA TYR A 423 3.61 -13.06 21.74
C TYR A 423 3.98 -11.72 21.11
N ILE A 424 3.53 -10.65 21.72
CA ILE A 424 4.15 -9.34 21.55
C ILE A 424 5.29 -9.24 22.56
N LEU A 425 6.44 -8.80 22.11
CA LEU A 425 7.58 -8.48 22.98
C LEU A 425 7.67 -6.96 23.10
N CYS A 426 7.81 -6.46 24.31
CA CYS A 426 8.13 -5.07 24.59
C CYS A 426 9.58 -4.98 25.06
N LEU A 427 10.39 -4.23 24.33
CA LEU A 427 11.80 -4.03 24.65
C LEU A 427 12.07 -2.58 25.07
N ASP A 428 13.06 -2.40 25.91
CA ASP A 428 13.62 -1.09 26.18
C ASP A 428 14.42 -0.62 24.94
N ALA A 429 14.09 0.56 24.43
CA ALA A 429 14.75 1.11 23.25
C ALA A 429 16.20 1.56 23.49
N ARG A 430 16.63 1.65 24.76
CA ARG A 430 18.00 2.04 25.13
C ARG A 430 19.02 0.95 24.85
N ASP A 431 18.65 -0.32 25.10
CA ASP A 431 19.58 -1.45 25.06
C ASP A 431 19.00 -2.76 24.49
N GLY A 432 17.71 -2.78 24.12
CA GLY A 432 17.03 -3.97 23.60
C GLY A 432 16.69 -5.03 24.65
N SER A 433 16.77 -4.69 25.95
CA SER A 433 16.36 -5.59 27.02
C SER A 433 14.84 -5.78 27.06
N LEU A 434 14.41 -6.99 27.45
CA LEU A 434 12.99 -7.32 27.52
C LEU A 434 12.36 -6.64 28.75
N ILE A 435 11.32 -5.82 28.52
CA ILE A 435 10.49 -5.22 29.58
C ILE A 435 9.40 -6.22 29.96
N TRP A 436 8.63 -6.66 28.98
CA TRP A 436 7.60 -7.67 29.15
C TRP A 436 7.35 -8.48 27.87
N LYS A 437 6.78 -9.64 28.05
CA LYS A 437 6.23 -10.53 27.04
C LYS A 437 4.73 -10.61 27.27
N SER A 438 3.91 -10.42 26.23
CA SER A 438 2.45 -10.38 26.38
C SER A 438 1.86 -11.73 26.81
N ASP A 439 0.60 -11.73 27.16
CA ASP A 439 -0.18 -12.95 27.20
C ASP A 439 -0.14 -13.63 25.83
N PRO A 440 -0.20 -14.98 25.78
CA PRO A 440 -0.10 -15.72 24.53
C PRO A 440 -1.35 -15.57 23.68
N VAL A 441 -1.16 -15.49 22.38
CA VAL A 441 -2.21 -15.62 21.37
C VAL A 441 -1.91 -16.84 20.49
N LYS A 442 -2.95 -17.48 19.97
CA LYS A 442 -2.80 -18.61 19.05
C LYS A 442 -2.57 -18.11 17.64
N SER A 443 -1.82 -18.87 16.89
CA SER A 443 -1.48 -18.73 15.48
C SER A 443 -0.45 -17.64 15.18
N ALA A 444 -0.77 -16.40 15.00
CA ALA A 444 0.20 -15.39 14.61
C ALA A 444 -0.18 -14.01 15.13
N VAL A 445 0.82 -13.23 15.46
CA VAL A 445 0.70 -11.80 15.73
C VAL A 445 1.06 -11.07 14.45
N ASN A 446 0.11 -10.36 13.87
CA ASN A 446 0.32 -9.57 12.68
C ASN A 446 0.89 -8.18 13.04
N VAL A 447 0.62 -7.18 12.24
CA VAL A 447 1.02 -5.79 12.52
C VAL A 447 0.47 -5.37 13.87
N VAL A 448 1.31 -4.72 14.66
CA VAL A 448 0.99 -4.23 15.98
C VAL A 448 0.63 -2.76 15.89
N SER A 449 -0.59 -2.40 16.30
CA SER A 449 -1.02 -1.00 16.44
C SER A 449 -0.82 -0.55 17.86
N VAL A 450 -0.05 0.52 18.06
CA VAL A 450 0.39 0.97 19.40
C VAL A 450 -0.21 2.34 19.70
N GLY A 451 -1.28 2.37 20.46
CA GLY A 451 -1.91 3.58 20.95
C GLY A 451 -1.28 4.13 22.23
N GLU A 452 -1.98 5.03 22.89
CA GLU A 452 -1.53 5.60 24.16
C GLU A 452 -1.67 4.58 25.30
N LYS A 453 -2.83 3.96 25.41
CA LYS A 453 -3.18 3.00 26.49
C LYS A 453 -3.14 1.56 26.03
N PHE A 454 -3.42 1.32 24.76
CA PHE A 454 -3.68 0.00 24.23
C PHE A 454 -2.71 -0.38 23.10
N ILE A 455 -2.53 -1.68 22.97
CA ILE A 455 -1.92 -2.29 21.80
C ILE A 455 -2.96 -3.22 21.17
N PHE A 456 -3.16 -3.13 19.88
CA PHE A 456 -3.99 -4.08 19.16
C PHE A 456 -3.15 -4.92 18.19
N SER A 457 -3.46 -6.20 18.14
CA SER A 457 -2.97 -7.09 17.10
C SER A 457 -3.99 -8.17 16.78
N ASN A 458 -4.04 -8.58 15.51
CA ASN A 458 -4.87 -9.68 15.07
C ASN A 458 -4.02 -10.89 14.67
N ALA A 459 -4.58 -12.07 14.87
CA ALA A 459 -4.01 -13.29 14.36
C ALA A 459 -4.34 -13.46 12.85
N ILE A 460 -3.48 -14.15 12.10
CA ILE A 460 -3.73 -14.42 10.68
C ILE A 460 -4.99 -15.24 10.46
N ARG A 461 -5.30 -16.11 11.40
CA ARG A 461 -6.50 -16.98 11.36
C ARG A 461 -7.12 -17.00 12.74
N GLY A 462 -7.80 -15.94 13.12
CA GLY A 462 -8.38 -15.89 14.43
C GLY A 462 -8.77 -14.50 14.90
N ASP A 463 -8.88 -14.37 16.19
CA ASP A 463 -9.40 -13.20 16.85
C ASP A 463 -8.38 -12.05 16.89
N GLY A 464 -8.89 -10.84 16.92
CA GLY A 464 -8.14 -9.68 17.34
C GLY A 464 -7.98 -9.64 18.85
N HIS A 465 -6.87 -9.12 19.32
CA HIS A 465 -6.57 -9.00 20.74
C HIS A 465 -6.16 -7.57 21.08
N LEU A 466 -6.78 -7.03 22.08
CA LEU A 466 -6.41 -5.76 22.70
C LEU A 466 -5.62 -6.04 23.96
N PHE A 467 -4.47 -5.41 24.08
CA PHE A 467 -3.56 -5.57 25.22
C PHE A 467 -3.43 -4.23 25.94
N ASP A 468 -3.29 -4.30 27.23
CA ASP A 468 -2.80 -3.17 28.02
C ASP A 468 -1.34 -2.89 27.67
N ARG A 469 -1.03 -1.67 27.30
CA ARG A 469 0.31 -1.29 26.81
C ARG A 469 1.40 -1.39 27.87
N GLU A 470 1.06 -1.17 29.13
CA GLU A 470 2.03 -1.20 30.22
C GLU A 470 2.43 -2.61 30.63
N THR A 471 1.51 -3.55 30.52
CA THR A 471 1.68 -4.90 31.09
C THR A 471 1.73 -6.02 30.05
N GLY A 472 1.26 -5.77 28.83
CA GLY A 472 1.11 -6.80 27.80
C GLY A 472 -0.01 -7.81 28.07
N LYS A 473 -0.88 -7.55 29.06
CA LYS A 473 -2.02 -8.43 29.35
C LYS A 473 -3.17 -8.18 28.39
N ILE A 474 -3.85 -9.25 27.99
CA ILE A 474 -5.04 -9.16 27.16
C ILE A 474 -6.18 -8.56 28.00
N VAL A 475 -6.73 -7.45 27.51
CA VAL A 475 -7.90 -6.78 28.14
C VAL A 475 -9.19 -7.07 27.39
N SER A 476 -9.13 -7.34 26.08
CA SER A 476 -10.30 -7.73 25.28
C SER A 476 -9.91 -8.60 24.09
N ARG A 477 -10.89 -9.36 23.61
CA ARG A 477 -10.78 -10.18 22.41
C ARG A 477 -11.92 -9.86 21.47
N PHE A 478 -11.60 -9.74 20.19
CA PHE A 478 -12.56 -9.45 19.14
C PHE A 478 -12.62 -10.64 18.19
N ASN A 479 -13.82 -11.17 18.01
CA ASN A 479 -14.05 -12.20 17.01
C ASN A 479 -14.10 -11.52 15.63
N ASN A 480 -12.96 -11.47 14.95
CA ASN A 480 -12.89 -10.99 13.60
C ASN A 480 -12.27 -12.05 12.68
N ASN A 481 -12.89 -12.22 11.53
CA ASN A 481 -12.44 -13.19 10.51
C ASN A 481 -11.44 -12.59 9.52
N TYR A 482 -10.82 -11.47 9.85
CA TYR A 482 -9.95 -10.73 8.95
C TYR A 482 -8.52 -11.22 9.04
N ALA A 483 -8.20 -12.25 8.27
CA ALA A 483 -6.84 -12.72 8.13
C ALA A 483 -5.95 -11.64 7.49
N CYS A 484 -4.77 -11.39 8.05
CA CYS A 484 -3.76 -10.46 7.55
C CYS A 484 -4.18 -8.98 7.46
N THR A 485 -5.35 -8.61 7.92
CA THR A 485 -5.79 -7.20 7.87
C THR A 485 -5.08 -6.36 8.91
N ARG A 486 -5.03 -5.08 8.65
CA ARG A 486 -4.44 -4.09 9.55
C ARG A 486 -5.53 -3.28 10.21
N PHE A 487 -5.25 -2.90 11.44
CA PHE A 487 -6.12 -2.08 12.24
C PHE A 487 -5.40 -0.80 12.60
N SER A 488 -6.13 0.29 12.64
CA SER A 488 -5.61 1.60 13.03
C SER A 488 -6.25 2.02 14.33
N LEU A 489 -5.44 2.58 15.22
CA LEU A 489 -5.91 3.16 16.46
C LEU A 489 -6.01 4.68 16.32
N SER A 490 -7.14 5.23 16.71
CA SER A 490 -7.33 6.66 16.95
C SER A 490 -8.15 6.74 18.23
N GLU A 491 -7.47 6.56 19.37
CA GLU A 491 -8.14 6.36 20.66
C GLU A 491 -9.13 7.50 20.94
N PRO A 492 -10.34 7.15 21.39
CA PRO A 492 -10.75 5.82 21.90
C PRO A 492 -11.21 4.82 20.83
N TYR A 493 -11.01 5.06 19.54
CA TYR A 493 -11.55 4.21 18.49
C TYR A 493 -10.51 3.27 17.88
N LEU A 494 -10.92 2.01 17.65
CA LEU A 494 -10.21 1.02 16.86
C LEU A 494 -10.93 0.86 15.53
N LEU A 495 -10.20 1.08 14.43
CA LEU A 495 -10.70 0.93 13.07
C LEU A 495 -10.26 -0.40 12.46
N GLY A 496 -11.23 -1.18 12.02
CA GLY A 496 -11.01 -2.42 11.30
C GLY A 496 -10.90 -2.24 9.79
N ALA A 497 -10.60 -3.32 9.10
CA ALA A 497 -10.40 -3.33 7.66
C ALA A 497 -11.66 -3.03 6.85
N ASN A 498 -12.83 -3.39 7.35
CA ASN A 498 -14.11 -3.12 6.70
C ASN A 498 -14.73 -1.80 7.12
N LEU A 499 -13.92 -0.87 7.62
CA LEU A 499 -14.40 0.38 8.19
C LEU A 499 -15.25 0.15 9.46
N ASP A 500 -15.10 -1.00 10.09
CA ASP A 500 -15.69 -1.26 11.38
C ASP A 500 -15.03 -0.36 12.42
N MET A 501 -15.81 0.19 13.33
CA MET A 501 -15.30 1.04 14.39
C MET A 501 -15.77 0.50 15.74
N VAL A 502 -14.82 0.29 16.64
CA VAL A 502 -15.05 -0.13 18.02
C VAL A 502 -14.67 1.01 18.95
N ASP A 503 -15.56 1.37 19.85
CA ASP A 503 -15.27 2.31 20.94
C ASP A 503 -14.64 1.56 22.11
N LEU A 504 -13.37 1.84 22.37
CA LEU A 504 -12.60 1.21 23.45
C LEU A 504 -12.93 1.78 24.83
N SER A 505 -13.65 2.90 24.90
CA SER A 505 -14.08 3.55 26.14
C SER A 505 -15.49 3.15 26.59
N ASP A 506 -16.28 2.57 25.69
CA ASP A 506 -17.67 2.13 25.95
C ASP A 506 -17.78 0.60 25.83
N ASP A 507 -17.17 -0.11 26.77
CA ASP A 507 -17.19 -1.59 26.88
C ASP A 507 -16.86 -2.30 25.56
N TYR A 508 -15.91 -1.72 24.78
CA TYR A 508 -15.45 -2.24 23.49
C TYR A 508 -16.59 -2.45 22.48
N LYS A 509 -17.54 -1.56 22.48
CA LYS A 509 -18.74 -1.64 21.66
C LYS A 509 -18.46 -1.34 20.19
N LEU A 510 -19.00 -2.18 19.31
CA LEU A 510 -19.05 -1.88 17.89
C LEU A 510 -20.03 -0.73 17.63
N VAL A 511 -19.53 0.44 17.27
CA VAL A 511 -20.32 1.68 17.09
C VAL A 511 -20.60 2.00 15.63
N SER A 512 -19.86 1.42 14.71
CA SER A 512 -20.11 1.55 13.28
C SER A 512 -19.61 0.34 12.52
N THR A 513 -20.35 -0.02 11.45
CA THR A 513 -19.92 -0.99 10.46
C THR A 513 -19.87 -0.31 9.11
N GLY A 514 -18.76 -0.45 8.42
CA GLY A 514 -18.62 0.04 7.06
C GLY A 514 -19.42 -0.80 6.06
N PRO A 515 -19.52 -0.35 4.81
CA PRO A 515 -20.05 -1.20 3.74
C PRO A 515 -19.20 -2.46 3.65
N ALA A 516 -19.84 -3.62 3.46
CA ALA A 516 -19.13 -4.87 3.22
C ALA A 516 -18.30 -4.76 1.93
N ILE A 517 -17.08 -4.30 2.09
CA ILE A 517 -16.04 -4.31 1.06
C ILE A 517 -15.31 -5.62 1.25
N ASP A 518 -14.90 -6.23 0.20
CA ASP A 518 -14.37 -7.59 0.12
C ASP A 518 -13.51 -8.02 1.33
N SER A 519 -13.89 -9.07 2.00
CA SER A 519 -13.65 -9.34 3.42
C SER A 519 -12.29 -9.96 3.78
N ARG A 520 -11.29 -10.00 2.90
CA ARG A 520 -10.01 -10.68 3.17
C ARG A 520 -8.80 -9.99 2.57
N GLU A 521 -8.73 -8.70 2.70
CA GLU A 521 -7.61 -7.92 2.20
C GLU A 521 -6.54 -7.70 3.28
N CYS A 522 -5.28 -7.65 2.87
CA CYS A 522 -4.16 -7.33 3.77
C CYS A 522 -4.04 -5.83 4.06
N LEU A 523 -5.10 -5.07 3.90
CA LEU A 523 -5.16 -3.63 4.06
C LEU A 523 -6.06 -3.25 5.22
N GLY A 524 -6.03 -1.98 5.59
CA GLY A 524 -6.86 -1.39 6.62
C GLY A 524 -7.20 0.05 6.26
N SER A 525 -7.72 0.76 7.24
CA SER A 525 -8.08 2.16 7.11
C SER A 525 -6.99 3.06 7.69
N THR A 526 -6.94 4.29 7.24
CA THR A 526 -6.08 5.35 7.78
C THR A 526 -6.92 6.55 8.17
N VAL A 527 -6.41 7.34 9.10
CA VAL A 527 -7.07 8.54 9.60
C VAL A 527 -6.23 9.75 9.27
N SER A 528 -6.81 10.72 8.58
CA SER A 528 -6.14 11.97 8.24
C SER A 528 -7.14 13.12 8.12
N ASN A 529 -6.86 14.24 8.76
CA ASN A 529 -7.70 15.45 8.73
C ASN A 529 -9.17 15.17 9.13
N GLY A 530 -9.40 14.39 10.18
CA GLY A 530 -10.75 14.04 10.65
C GLY A 530 -11.56 13.16 9.68
N ARG A 531 -10.88 12.50 8.74
CA ARG A 531 -11.48 11.60 7.76
C ARG A 531 -10.85 10.23 7.84
N ILE A 532 -11.62 9.22 7.48
CA ILE A 532 -11.15 7.85 7.32
C ILE A 532 -10.98 7.56 5.84
N PHE A 533 -9.84 6.99 5.45
CA PHE A 533 -9.55 6.57 4.09
C PHE A 533 -9.30 5.07 4.04
N TYR A 534 -9.79 4.44 2.99
CA TYR A 534 -9.63 3.02 2.73
C TYR A 534 -9.23 2.76 1.27
N ASN A 535 -8.35 1.80 1.07
CA ASN A 535 -8.00 1.24 -0.24
C ASN A 535 -8.33 -0.25 -0.27
N SER A 536 -9.07 -0.71 -1.28
CA SER A 536 -9.20 -2.13 -1.56
C SER A 536 -8.01 -2.64 -2.36
N GLN A 537 -7.47 -3.77 -1.96
CA GLN A 537 -6.31 -4.38 -2.60
C GLN A 537 -6.62 -4.87 -4.01
N ALA A 538 -7.68 -5.64 -4.16
CA ALA A 538 -7.98 -6.35 -5.40
C ALA A 538 -8.85 -5.54 -6.36
N SER A 539 -9.83 -4.79 -5.83
CA SER A 539 -10.77 -4.04 -6.65
C SER A 539 -10.30 -2.64 -7.03
N GLY A 540 -9.24 -2.14 -6.39
CA GLY A 540 -8.77 -0.76 -6.57
C GLY A 540 -9.75 0.29 -6.05
N LEU A 541 -10.74 -0.11 -5.23
CA LEU A 541 -11.70 0.81 -4.65
C LEU A 541 -11.03 1.68 -3.61
N GLN A 542 -11.30 2.98 -3.69
CA GLN A 542 -10.88 3.96 -2.69
C GLN A 542 -12.11 4.64 -2.12
N VAL A 543 -12.15 4.77 -0.80
CA VAL A 543 -13.29 5.36 -0.08
C VAL A 543 -12.76 6.39 0.91
N SER A 544 -13.47 7.50 1.04
CA SER A 544 -13.31 8.46 2.13
C SER A 544 -14.59 8.59 2.92
N LEU A 545 -14.47 8.58 4.23
CA LEU A 545 -15.55 8.82 5.17
C LEU A 545 -15.32 10.12 5.93
N LEU A 546 -16.40 10.89 6.10
CA LEU A 546 -16.51 11.96 7.07
C LEU A 546 -16.91 11.42 8.44
N CYS A 547 -16.44 12.05 9.51
CA CYS A 547 -16.69 11.67 10.88
C CYS A 547 -17.38 12.80 11.64
N GLY A 548 -18.16 12.44 12.68
CA GLY A 548 -18.76 13.36 13.63
C GLY A 548 -19.76 14.36 13.01
N PRO A 549 -19.83 15.59 13.53
CA PRO A 549 -20.80 16.60 13.10
C PRO A 549 -20.70 16.98 11.61
N GLU A 550 -19.50 16.90 11.02
CA GLU A 550 -19.34 17.13 9.58
C GLU A 550 -20.08 16.07 8.76
N ALA A 551 -20.14 14.84 9.25
CA ALA A 551 -20.91 13.79 8.61
C ALA A 551 -22.41 14.08 8.65
N ASP A 552 -22.93 14.66 9.71
CA ASP A 552 -24.36 15.03 9.83
C ASP A 552 -24.74 16.18 8.92
N SER A 553 -23.86 17.16 8.72
CA SER A 553 -24.07 18.29 7.84
C SER A 553 -23.91 17.97 6.36
N PHE A 554 -23.29 16.84 6.04
CA PHE A 554 -23.02 16.43 4.67
C PHE A 554 -24.32 15.98 3.98
N THR A 555 -24.87 16.85 3.15
CA THR A 555 -25.96 16.51 2.24
C THR A 555 -25.38 16.21 0.86
N VAL A 556 -25.62 15.00 0.35
CA VAL A 556 -25.30 14.68 -1.04
C VAL A 556 -26.01 15.69 -1.93
N PRO A 557 -25.32 16.42 -2.81
CA PRO A 557 -25.92 17.51 -3.58
C PRO A 557 -26.84 17.02 -4.72
N TRP A 558 -27.47 15.87 -4.56
CA TRP A 558 -28.51 15.39 -5.46
C TRP A 558 -29.83 16.06 -5.09
N LYS A 559 -29.97 17.32 -5.44
CA LYS A 559 -31.33 17.87 -5.53
C LYS A 559 -31.99 17.28 -6.75
N LYS A 560 -33.20 16.78 -6.54
CA LYS A 560 -34.14 16.29 -7.56
C LYS A 560 -34.28 17.24 -8.73
#